data_ef5cfdda5586113865710ebd0303dfe0
#
_entry.id   ef5cfdda5586113865710ebd0303dfe0
#
_cell.length_a   1.000
_cell.length_b   1.000
_cell.length_c   1.000
_cell.angle_alpha   90.00
_cell.angle_beta   90.00
_cell.angle_gamma   90.00
#
_symmetry.space_group_name_H-M   'P 1'
#
loop_
_entity.id
_entity.type
_entity.pdbx_description
1 polymer ?
#
loop_
_entity_poly.entity_id
_entity_poly.type
_entity_poly.pdbx_seq_one_letter_code
_entity_poly.pdbx_strand_id
1 'polypeptide(L)'
;MEDRRTKFGLFLGCYAQTEQYACELSARQVLPKLDVDLVEIKGAGCCGFPLNSLDNLTWMYLTGRNLALCEDQHLDMLPLCNGCHLSMCEVKHTLESDPVIKERVNALLASEDLRYEGKVKVRHIIEVLHDDIGPERIRNVISKPMAGLRFAAHYGCHALRPSELGRPDDSRNPRKLEALIGALGARWNVYPERLDCCGAGIAVSAGESSLKIAGAKLQKLRTADFDGLVTTCPFCMRMYDARQEAIGALLGAEISFPVFYYTQLLGLCMGADQASLGLKLNMSPVDEVLQKFQATTA
;
A
#
# COMPACT_ATOMS: atom_id res chain seq x y z
N MET A 1 7.08 15.46 -29.47
CA MET A 1 6.65 14.24 -28.75
C MET A 1 6.22 14.72 -27.38
N GLU A 2 4.92 14.79 -27.12
CA GLU A 2 4.40 15.10 -25.80
C GLU A 2 4.95 14.11 -24.78
N ASP A 3 5.36 14.61 -23.64
CA ASP A 3 5.86 13.83 -22.50
C ASP A 3 4.73 12.86 -22.05
N ARG A 4 4.82 11.59 -22.44
CA ARG A 4 3.80 10.56 -22.16
C ARG A 4 3.79 10.11 -20.69
N ARG A 5 4.51 10.82 -19.81
CA ARG A 5 4.61 10.48 -18.39
C ARG A 5 3.35 10.84 -17.64
N THR A 6 2.77 9.88 -16.94
CA THR A 6 1.64 10.12 -16.04
C THR A 6 2.18 10.70 -14.73
N LYS A 7 1.59 11.82 -14.26
CA LYS A 7 2.00 12.47 -13.01
C LYS A 7 0.96 12.25 -11.94
N PHE A 8 1.41 11.81 -10.75
CA PHE A 8 0.56 11.69 -9.57
C PHE A 8 1.11 12.50 -8.42
N GLY A 9 0.21 13.13 -7.65
CA GLY A 9 0.51 13.63 -6.32
C GLY A 9 0.74 12.47 -5.37
N LEU A 10 1.99 12.30 -4.91
CA LEU A 10 2.36 11.24 -3.98
C LEU A 10 1.84 11.57 -2.58
N PHE A 11 0.93 10.76 -2.07
CA PHE A 11 0.44 10.89 -0.70
C PHE A 11 1.03 9.80 0.20
N LEU A 12 1.93 10.21 1.09
CA LEU A 12 2.65 9.29 1.98
C LEU A 12 1.85 8.94 3.25
N GLY A 13 1.00 9.87 3.71
CA GLY A 13 0.33 9.73 5.00
C GLY A 13 1.33 9.75 6.16
N CYS A 14 0.99 9.13 7.30
CA CYS A 14 1.84 9.15 8.50
C CYS A 14 2.87 8.00 8.54
N TYR A 15 2.44 6.75 8.33
CA TYR A 15 3.30 5.58 8.53
C TYR A 15 4.48 5.48 7.56
N ALA A 16 4.32 5.86 6.30
CA ALA A 16 5.44 5.85 5.36
C ALA A 16 6.55 6.81 5.78
N GLN A 17 6.18 7.95 6.38
CA GLN A 17 7.11 8.99 6.81
C GLN A 17 7.71 8.80 8.22
N THR A 18 7.20 7.88 9.03
CA THR A 18 7.64 7.72 10.43
C THR A 18 8.24 6.36 10.74
N GLU A 19 7.69 5.28 10.18
CA GLU A 19 8.11 3.92 10.51
C GLU A 19 8.40 3.06 9.26
N GLN A 20 7.78 3.37 8.11
CA GLN A 20 7.74 2.49 6.95
C GLN A 20 8.38 3.13 5.70
N TYR A 21 9.54 3.72 5.87
CA TYR A 21 10.29 4.43 4.81
C TYR A 21 10.54 3.59 3.55
N ALA A 22 10.69 2.27 3.69
CA ALA A 22 10.90 1.36 2.56
C ALA A 22 9.77 1.42 1.52
N CYS A 23 8.54 1.76 1.95
CA CYS A 23 7.40 1.96 1.06
C CYS A 23 7.65 3.10 0.07
N GLU A 24 8.06 4.26 0.57
CA GLU A 24 8.39 5.43 -0.24
C GLU A 24 9.64 5.21 -1.08
N LEU A 25 10.72 4.74 -0.46
CA LEU A 25 12.00 4.51 -1.13
C LEU A 25 11.82 3.61 -2.36
N SER A 26 11.17 2.47 -2.18
CA SER A 26 10.96 1.52 -3.29
C SER A 26 10.02 2.08 -4.36
N ALA A 27 8.94 2.78 -3.99
CA ALA A 27 8.04 3.40 -4.95
C ALA A 27 8.75 4.45 -5.82
N ARG A 28 9.57 5.33 -5.21
CA ARG A 28 10.35 6.35 -5.91
C ARG A 28 11.44 5.74 -6.82
N GLN A 29 11.91 4.53 -6.52
CA GLN A 29 12.89 3.83 -7.36
C GLN A 29 12.26 3.17 -8.60
N VAL A 30 11.03 2.69 -8.50
CA VAL A 30 10.43 1.87 -9.57
C VAL A 30 9.46 2.64 -10.46
N LEU A 31 8.60 3.50 -9.92
CA LEU A 31 7.54 4.15 -10.68
C LEU A 31 8.07 5.08 -11.80
N PRO A 32 9.14 5.89 -11.58
CA PRO A 32 9.69 6.71 -12.64
C PRO A 32 10.26 5.90 -13.82
N LYS A 33 10.73 4.68 -13.59
CA LYS A 33 11.20 3.76 -14.65
C LYS A 33 10.05 3.14 -15.46
N LEU A 34 8.82 3.34 -14.99
CA LEU A 34 7.58 2.92 -15.65
C LEU A 34 6.78 4.11 -16.21
N ASP A 35 7.45 5.27 -16.41
CA ASP A 35 6.88 6.53 -16.87
C ASP A 35 5.75 7.08 -15.96
N VAL A 36 5.86 6.84 -14.66
CA VAL A 36 5.00 7.41 -13.62
C VAL A 36 5.81 8.34 -12.75
N ASP A 37 5.60 9.64 -12.88
CA ASP A 37 6.26 10.66 -12.08
C ASP A 37 5.49 10.89 -10.78
N LEU A 38 6.22 10.91 -9.67
CA LEU A 38 5.70 11.18 -8.34
C LEU A 38 6.02 12.61 -7.92
N VAL A 39 5.00 13.42 -7.78
CA VAL A 39 5.10 14.83 -7.37
C VAL A 39 4.72 14.94 -5.91
N GLU A 40 5.51 15.64 -5.11
CA GLU A 40 5.19 15.89 -3.71
C GLU A 40 3.98 16.83 -3.58
N ILE A 41 2.99 16.44 -2.79
CA ILE A 41 1.85 17.30 -2.47
C ILE A 41 2.29 18.25 -1.35
N LYS A 42 2.62 19.49 -1.69
CA LYS A 42 3.08 20.49 -0.72
C LYS A 42 2.01 20.75 0.34
N GLY A 43 2.41 20.70 1.59
CA GLY A 43 1.53 20.94 2.73
C GLY A 43 0.63 19.75 3.12
N ALA A 44 0.73 18.61 2.44
CA ALA A 44 -0.03 17.41 2.81
C ALA A 44 0.32 16.91 4.22
N GLY A 45 -0.69 16.44 4.95
CA GLY A 45 -0.55 15.89 6.29
C GLY A 45 -1.17 14.51 6.43
N CYS A 46 -1.51 14.12 7.66
CA CYS A 46 -2.23 12.86 7.90
C CYS A 46 -3.60 12.86 7.22
N CYS A 47 -4.04 11.69 6.74
CA CYS A 47 -5.39 11.52 6.18
C CYS A 47 -6.52 11.59 7.21
N GLY A 48 -6.19 11.65 8.50
CA GLY A 48 -7.19 11.69 9.57
C GLY A 48 -7.90 10.37 9.86
N PHE A 49 -7.59 9.28 9.17
CA PHE A 49 -8.28 7.98 9.31
C PHE A 49 -8.50 7.53 10.77
N PRO A 50 -7.56 7.68 11.72
CA PRO A 50 -7.78 7.31 13.11
C PRO A 50 -8.90 8.11 13.81
N LEU A 51 -9.30 9.25 13.26
CA LEU A 51 -10.34 10.12 13.83
C LEU A 51 -11.75 9.81 13.30
N ASN A 52 -11.88 8.95 12.29
CA ASN A 52 -13.18 8.71 11.64
C ASN A 52 -14.32 8.30 12.60
N SER A 53 -13.99 7.57 13.66
CA SER A 53 -14.96 7.13 14.68
C SER A 53 -15.05 8.05 15.90
N LEU A 54 -14.15 9.04 16.02
CA LEU A 54 -14.07 9.93 17.18
C LEU A 54 -14.62 11.33 16.88
N ASP A 55 -14.18 11.89 15.77
CA ASP A 55 -14.58 13.20 15.26
C ASP A 55 -14.64 13.16 13.72
N ASN A 56 -15.81 12.83 13.23
CA ASN A 56 -16.06 12.64 11.80
C ASN A 56 -15.83 13.94 11.01
N LEU A 57 -16.16 15.11 11.56
CA LEU A 57 -15.96 16.38 10.86
C LEU A 57 -14.48 16.73 10.73
N THR A 58 -13.69 16.54 11.80
CA THR A 58 -12.23 16.73 11.76
C THR A 58 -11.58 15.75 10.78
N TRP A 59 -12.02 14.49 10.76
CA TRP A 59 -11.54 13.53 9.76
C TRP A 59 -11.84 13.99 8.33
N MET A 60 -13.09 14.40 8.05
CA MET A 60 -13.47 14.90 6.72
C MET A 60 -12.70 16.16 6.32
N TYR A 61 -12.46 17.07 7.28
CA TYR A 61 -11.64 18.25 7.04
C TYR A 61 -10.20 17.89 6.67
N LEU A 62 -9.52 17.05 7.47
CA LEU A 62 -8.13 16.66 7.19
C LEU A 62 -7.99 15.93 5.85
N THR A 63 -8.91 15.03 5.55
CA THR A 63 -8.92 14.32 4.28
C THR A 63 -9.26 15.27 3.13
N GLY A 64 -10.30 16.08 3.25
CA GLY A 64 -10.72 17.07 2.25
C GLY A 64 -9.65 18.11 1.97
N ARG A 65 -8.88 18.51 2.99
CA ARG A 65 -7.72 19.38 2.87
C ARG A 65 -6.64 18.78 1.96
N ASN A 66 -6.28 17.53 2.19
CA ASN A 66 -5.29 16.86 1.34
C ASN A 66 -5.78 16.68 -0.10
N LEU A 67 -7.07 16.40 -0.30
CA LEU A 67 -7.68 16.34 -1.63
C LEU A 67 -7.64 17.72 -2.32
N ALA A 68 -8.00 18.80 -1.61
CA ALA A 68 -7.96 20.16 -2.15
C ALA A 68 -6.53 20.59 -2.51
N LEU A 69 -5.53 20.29 -1.70
CA LEU A 69 -4.12 20.57 -2.00
C LEU A 69 -3.63 19.85 -3.27
N CYS A 70 -4.13 18.64 -3.52
CA CYS A 70 -3.80 17.89 -4.74
C CYS A 70 -4.53 18.48 -5.97
N GLU A 71 -5.78 18.92 -5.81
CA GLU A 71 -6.54 19.62 -6.85
C GLU A 71 -5.88 20.94 -7.26
N ASP A 72 -5.44 21.73 -6.28
CA ASP A 72 -4.76 23.02 -6.52
C ASP A 72 -3.48 22.85 -7.36
N GLN A 73 -2.80 21.72 -7.19
CA GLN A 73 -1.63 21.36 -7.98
C GLN A 73 -1.96 20.63 -9.31
N HIS A 74 -3.24 20.49 -9.66
CA HIS A 74 -3.72 19.81 -10.87
C HIS A 74 -3.21 18.37 -11.03
N LEU A 75 -3.16 17.63 -9.93
CA LEU A 75 -2.66 16.24 -9.87
C LEU A 75 -3.77 15.28 -9.46
N ASP A 76 -3.73 14.06 -10.01
CA ASP A 76 -4.43 12.92 -9.42
C ASP A 76 -3.60 12.37 -8.24
N MET A 77 -4.26 11.87 -7.20
CA MET A 77 -3.62 11.46 -5.96
C MET A 77 -3.29 9.96 -5.96
N LEU A 78 -2.07 9.63 -5.55
CA LEU A 78 -1.59 8.26 -5.35
C LEU A 78 -1.19 8.02 -3.89
N PRO A 79 -2.10 7.56 -3.02
CA PRO A 79 -1.77 7.13 -1.67
C PRO A 79 -1.03 5.79 -1.69
N LEU A 80 0.08 5.68 -0.96
CA LEU A 80 0.80 4.41 -0.79
C LEU A 80 0.24 3.54 0.34
N CYS A 81 -0.73 4.01 1.10
CA CYS A 81 -1.36 3.29 2.21
C CYS A 81 -2.83 3.00 1.91
N ASN A 82 -3.25 1.75 2.11
CA ASN A 82 -4.64 1.33 1.91
C ASN A 82 -5.63 2.10 2.81
N GLY A 83 -5.25 2.39 4.06
CA GLY A 83 -6.07 3.18 4.97
C GLY A 83 -6.23 4.62 4.49
N CYS A 84 -5.15 5.24 3.98
CA CYS A 84 -5.22 6.57 3.38
C CYS A 84 -6.06 6.57 2.11
N HIS A 85 -5.88 5.58 1.24
CA HIS A 85 -6.68 5.43 0.03
C HIS A 85 -8.18 5.28 0.36
N LEU A 86 -8.53 4.44 1.34
CA LEU A 86 -9.91 4.30 1.79
C LEU A 86 -10.46 5.63 2.31
N SER A 87 -9.73 6.28 3.22
CA SER A 87 -10.12 7.58 3.78
C SER A 87 -10.43 8.61 2.69
N MET A 88 -9.53 8.73 1.68
CA MET A 88 -9.73 9.63 0.56
C MET A 88 -10.98 9.27 -0.27
N CYS A 89 -11.21 7.98 -0.54
CA CYS A 89 -12.38 7.53 -1.30
C CYS A 89 -13.69 7.74 -0.55
N GLU A 90 -13.74 7.44 0.77
CA GLU A 90 -14.93 7.62 1.61
C GLU A 90 -15.30 9.09 1.73
N VAL A 91 -14.32 9.94 2.06
CA VAL A 91 -14.58 11.38 2.20
C VAL A 91 -14.94 11.99 0.86
N LYS A 92 -14.21 11.65 -0.21
CA LYS A 92 -14.58 12.10 -1.57
C LYS A 92 -16.02 11.74 -1.90
N HIS A 93 -16.42 10.49 -1.70
CA HIS A 93 -17.79 10.03 -1.94
C HIS A 93 -18.81 10.82 -1.10
N THR A 94 -18.53 11.04 0.18
CA THR A 94 -19.41 11.81 1.08
C THR A 94 -19.57 13.26 0.61
N LEU A 95 -18.45 13.94 0.29
CA LEU A 95 -18.47 15.33 -0.16
C LEU A 95 -19.12 15.50 -1.53
N GLU A 96 -19.12 14.48 -2.38
CA GLU A 96 -19.79 14.51 -3.69
C GLU A 96 -21.27 14.18 -3.59
N SER A 97 -21.68 13.35 -2.63
CA SER A 97 -23.08 12.94 -2.44
C SER A 97 -23.88 13.88 -1.51
N ASP A 98 -23.20 14.62 -0.62
CA ASP A 98 -23.84 15.54 0.34
C ASP A 98 -23.29 16.98 0.20
N PRO A 99 -24.03 17.88 -0.52
CA PRO A 99 -23.63 19.28 -0.68
C PRO A 99 -23.53 20.06 0.64
N VAL A 100 -24.31 19.70 1.67
CA VAL A 100 -24.30 20.39 2.95
C VAL A 100 -23.00 20.07 3.71
N ILE A 101 -22.60 18.81 3.73
CA ILE A 101 -21.33 18.40 4.33
C ILE A 101 -20.17 18.98 3.54
N LYS A 102 -20.23 18.95 2.21
CA LYS A 102 -19.20 19.57 1.34
C LYS A 102 -18.97 21.03 1.69
N GLU A 103 -20.05 21.82 1.83
CA GLU A 103 -19.93 23.24 2.14
C GLU A 103 -19.41 23.49 3.57
N ARG A 104 -19.79 22.65 4.55
CA ARG A 104 -19.21 22.73 5.90
C ARG A 104 -17.70 22.49 5.90
N VAL A 105 -17.23 21.48 5.16
CA VAL A 105 -15.79 21.21 5.01
C VAL A 105 -15.10 22.36 4.27
N ASN A 106 -15.70 22.87 3.19
CA ASN A 106 -15.16 24.02 2.45
C ASN A 106 -15.09 25.30 3.27
N ALA A 107 -16.04 25.53 4.17
CA ALA A 107 -16.00 26.66 5.11
C ALA A 107 -14.78 26.56 6.08
N LEU A 108 -14.39 25.36 6.49
CA LEU A 108 -13.16 25.14 7.26
C LEU A 108 -11.91 25.35 6.42
N LEU A 109 -11.89 24.81 5.19
CA LEU A 109 -10.79 24.94 4.24
C LEU A 109 -10.50 26.38 3.82
N ALA A 110 -11.52 27.24 3.81
CA ALA A 110 -11.39 28.65 3.46
C ALA A 110 -10.43 29.44 4.38
N SER A 111 -10.20 28.98 5.62
CA SER A 111 -9.21 29.58 6.52
C SER A 111 -7.76 29.36 6.07
N GLU A 112 -7.53 28.45 5.14
CA GLU A 112 -6.24 28.13 4.52
C GLU A 112 -6.21 28.51 3.02
N ASP A 113 -7.15 29.32 2.56
CA ASP A 113 -7.34 29.68 1.14
C ASP A 113 -7.54 28.45 0.22
N LEU A 114 -8.09 27.35 0.76
CA LEU A 114 -8.35 26.11 0.04
C LEU A 114 -9.84 25.90 -0.18
N ARG A 115 -10.16 25.17 -1.25
CA ARG A 115 -11.51 24.69 -1.56
C ARG A 115 -11.44 23.34 -2.27
N TYR A 116 -12.22 22.36 -1.79
CA TYR A 116 -12.41 21.10 -2.49
C TYR A 116 -13.52 21.21 -3.53
N GLU A 117 -13.20 20.96 -4.80
CA GLU A 117 -14.14 21.04 -5.92
C GLU A 117 -14.65 19.66 -6.38
N GLY A 118 -13.86 18.60 -6.20
CA GLY A 118 -14.19 17.23 -6.59
C GLY A 118 -13.51 16.78 -7.89
N LYS A 119 -12.47 17.47 -8.33
CA LYS A 119 -11.78 17.18 -9.60
C LYS A 119 -10.72 16.11 -9.49
N VAL A 120 -10.12 15.93 -8.29
CA VAL A 120 -9.04 14.96 -8.05
C VAL A 120 -9.55 13.52 -8.15
N LYS A 121 -8.80 12.67 -8.86
CA LYS A 121 -8.98 11.22 -8.81
C LYS A 121 -8.03 10.64 -7.78
N VAL A 122 -8.52 9.68 -7.02
CA VAL A 122 -7.69 8.92 -6.06
C VAL A 122 -7.43 7.56 -6.66
N ARG A 123 -6.16 7.23 -6.90
CA ARG A 123 -5.75 5.98 -7.54
C ARG A 123 -4.98 5.10 -6.57
N HIS A 124 -5.24 3.81 -6.58
CA HIS A 124 -4.49 2.86 -5.77
C HIS A 124 -3.26 2.36 -6.54
N ILE A 125 -2.15 2.10 -5.84
CA ILE A 125 -0.92 1.63 -6.51
C ILE A 125 -1.11 0.33 -7.29
N ILE A 126 -2.00 -0.56 -6.85
CA ILE A 126 -2.34 -1.80 -7.59
C ILE A 126 -3.01 -1.47 -8.93
N GLU A 127 -3.91 -0.47 -8.98
CA GLU A 127 -4.54 -0.03 -10.23
C GLU A 127 -3.50 0.56 -11.19
N VAL A 128 -2.65 1.45 -10.69
CA VAL A 128 -1.61 2.08 -11.50
C VAL A 128 -0.67 1.01 -12.09
N LEU A 129 -0.22 0.07 -11.28
CA LEU A 129 0.69 -0.99 -11.72
C LEU A 129 0.01 -2.01 -12.65
N HIS A 130 -1.25 -2.39 -12.37
CA HIS A 130 -1.93 -3.43 -13.12
C HIS A 130 -2.72 -2.90 -14.34
N ASP A 131 -3.51 -1.84 -14.13
CA ASP A 131 -4.45 -1.36 -15.15
C ASP A 131 -3.82 -0.33 -16.08
N ASP A 132 -2.99 0.59 -15.56
CA ASP A 132 -2.38 1.66 -16.37
C ASP A 132 -1.06 1.21 -17.01
N ILE A 133 -0.18 0.55 -16.26
CA ILE A 133 1.11 0.05 -16.74
C ILE A 133 0.95 -1.31 -17.39
N GLY A 134 0.31 -2.23 -16.72
CA GLY A 134 0.04 -3.59 -17.15
C GLY A 134 1.15 -4.60 -16.84
N PRO A 135 0.76 -5.85 -16.48
CA PRO A 135 1.71 -6.93 -16.17
C PRO A 135 2.69 -7.26 -17.32
N GLU A 136 2.29 -7.05 -18.57
CA GLU A 136 3.17 -7.30 -19.73
C GLU A 136 4.30 -6.30 -19.80
N ARG A 137 4.01 -5.01 -19.59
CA ARG A 137 5.06 -3.99 -19.56
C ARG A 137 6.01 -4.21 -18.38
N ILE A 138 5.50 -4.64 -17.23
CA ILE A 138 6.35 -5.00 -16.08
C ILE A 138 7.29 -6.15 -16.46
N ARG A 139 6.80 -7.21 -17.11
CA ARG A 139 7.65 -8.32 -17.61
C ARG A 139 8.75 -7.84 -18.55
N ASN A 140 8.49 -6.84 -19.37
CA ASN A 140 9.45 -6.34 -20.36
C ASN A 140 10.55 -5.44 -19.75
N VAL A 141 10.33 -4.85 -18.59
CA VAL A 141 11.31 -3.98 -17.93
C VAL A 141 12.14 -4.68 -16.86
N ILE A 142 11.75 -5.88 -16.43
CA ILE A 142 12.55 -6.65 -15.48
C ILE A 142 13.73 -7.32 -16.19
N SER A 143 14.90 -7.23 -15.60
CA SER A 143 16.11 -7.88 -16.09
C SER A 143 16.42 -9.20 -15.37
N LYS A 144 15.85 -9.40 -14.19
CA LYS A 144 16.09 -10.56 -13.31
C LYS A 144 14.74 -11.08 -12.78
N PRO A 145 14.18 -12.15 -13.36
CA PRO A 145 12.93 -12.72 -12.88
C PRO A 145 13.13 -13.47 -11.57
N MET A 146 12.10 -13.50 -10.73
CA MET A 146 12.06 -14.25 -9.47
C MET A 146 11.66 -15.72 -9.68
N ALA A 147 12.28 -16.36 -10.68
CA ALA A 147 12.02 -17.76 -10.99
C ALA A 147 12.31 -18.67 -9.79
N GLY A 148 11.43 -19.64 -9.56
CA GLY A 148 11.56 -20.58 -8.43
C GLY A 148 10.99 -20.08 -7.10
N LEU A 149 10.88 -18.78 -6.88
CA LEU A 149 10.27 -18.21 -5.67
C LEU A 149 8.74 -18.22 -5.75
N ARG A 150 8.09 -18.34 -4.58
CA ARG A 150 6.64 -18.35 -4.45
C ARG A 150 6.20 -17.37 -3.37
N PHE A 151 5.32 -16.45 -3.71
CA PHE A 151 4.84 -15.43 -2.78
C PHE A 151 3.34 -15.51 -2.52
N ALA A 152 2.98 -15.22 -1.26
CA ALA A 152 1.60 -15.02 -0.85
C ALA A 152 1.19 -13.55 -1.06
N ALA A 153 0.08 -13.30 -1.75
CA ALA A 153 -0.46 -11.96 -1.93
C ALA A 153 -1.28 -11.53 -0.70
N HIS A 154 -1.05 -10.31 -0.20
CA HIS A 154 -1.87 -9.69 0.85
C HIS A 154 -2.34 -8.32 0.41
N TYR A 155 -3.61 -8.22 0.05
CA TYR A 155 -4.24 -6.96 -0.38
C TYR A 155 -4.43 -5.96 0.77
N GLY A 156 -4.77 -6.48 1.96
CA GLY A 156 -5.30 -5.66 3.04
C GLY A 156 -6.80 -5.35 2.87
N CYS A 157 -7.52 -5.27 3.99
CA CYS A 157 -8.97 -5.09 3.96
C CYS A 157 -9.40 -3.75 3.34
N HIS A 158 -8.68 -2.67 3.62
CA HIS A 158 -9.01 -1.32 3.13
C HIS A 158 -8.75 -1.11 1.63
N ALA A 159 -8.01 -2.01 0.96
CA ALA A 159 -7.92 -2.00 -0.50
C ALA A 159 -9.17 -2.57 -1.17
N LEU A 160 -9.90 -3.45 -0.49
CA LEU A 160 -10.99 -4.23 -1.10
C LEU A 160 -12.39 -3.86 -0.58
N ARG A 161 -12.48 -3.19 0.56
CA ARG A 161 -13.75 -2.90 1.24
C ARG A 161 -13.81 -1.47 1.75
N PRO A 162 -14.98 -0.86 1.80
CA PRO A 162 -16.26 -1.35 1.29
C PRO A 162 -16.30 -1.41 -0.25
N SER A 163 -16.99 -2.40 -0.82
CA SER A 163 -16.97 -2.68 -2.28
C SER A 163 -17.67 -1.62 -3.12
N GLU A 164 -18.65 -0.94 -2.56
CA GLU A 164 -19.45 0.11 -3.20
C GLU A 164 -18.66 1.38 -3.54
N LEU A 165 -17.48 1.56 -2.97
CA LEU A 165 -16.64 2.73 -3.24
C LEU A 165 -15.69 2.58 -4.44
N GLY A 166 -15.89 1.55 -5.27
CA GLY A 166 -15.01 1.32 -6.43
C GLY A 166 -13.58 0.97 -5.99
N ARG A 167 -13.41 -0.24 -5.48
CA ARG A 167 -12.09 -0.70 -5.00
C ARG A 167 -11.16 -1.08 -6.14
N PRO A 168 -9.83 -1.08 -5.91
CA PRO A 168 -8.82 -1.39 -6.93
C PRO A 168 -8.95 -2.79 -7.53
N ASP A 169 -9.61 -3.73 -6.86
CA ASP A 169 -9.82 -5.09 -7.34
C ASP A 169 -11.15 -5.67 -6.80
N ASP A 170 -11.56 -6.83 -7.28
CA ASP A 170 -12.74 -7.54 -6.80
C ASP A 170 -12.63 -7.85 -5.30
N SER A 171 -13.65 -7.48 -4.53
CA SER A 171 -13.64 -7.59 -3.07
C SER A 171 -13.74 -9.03 -2.55
N ARG A 172 -14.18 -9.97 -3.38
CA ARG A 172 -14.37 -11.39 -3.05
C ARG A 172 -13.31 -12.29 -3.67
N ASN A 173 -12.86 -11.96 -4.89
CA ASN A 173 -11.90 -12.77 -5.62
C ASN A 173 -10.86 -11.88 -6.35
N PRO A 174 -10.07 -11.08 -5.61
CA PRO A 174 -9.06 -10.22 -6.21
C PRO A 174 -7.99 -11.05 -6.94
N ARG A 175 -7.39 -10.48 -8.00
CA ARG A 175 -6.41 -11.16 -8.85
C ARG A 175 -5.27 -10.24 -9.31
N LYS A 176 -5.40 -8.95 -9.16
CA LYS A 176 -4.41 -8.00 -9.71
C LYS A 176 -3.05 -8.13 -9.04
N LEU A 177 -2.99 -8.28 -7.72
CA LEU A 177 -1.70 -8.43 -7.02
C LEU A 177 -1.02 -9.76 -7.35
N GLU A 178 -1.78 -10.85 -7.50
CA GLU A 178 -1.24 -12.13 -7.96
C GLU A 178 -0.74 -12.03 -9.41
N ALA A 179 -1.46 -11.35 -10.30
CA ALA A 179 -1.01 -11.11 -11.67
C ALA A 179 0.29 -10.29 -11.70
N LEU A 180 0.41 -9.29 -10.82
CA LEU A 180 1.62 -8.49 -10.65
C LEU A 180 2.79 -9.33 -10.11
N ILE A 181 2.56 -10.21 -9.13
CA ILE A 181 3.59 -11.15 -8.62
C ILE A 181 4.04 -12.08 -9.76
N GLY A 182 3.08 -12.60 -10.54
CA GLY A 182 3.39 -13.42 -11.72
C GLY A 182 4.18 -12.67 -12.80
N ALA A 183 3.98 -11.36 -12.92
CA ALA A 183 4.74 -10.52 -13.85
C ALA A 183 6.23 -10.42 -13.47
N LEU A 184 6.58 -10.61 -12.19
CA LEU A 184 7.98 -10.70 -11.73
C LEU A 184 8.65 -12.06 -12.03
N GLY A 185 7.91 -13.00 -12.64
CA GLY A 185 8.39 -14.38 -12.85
C GLY A 185 8.26 -15.28 -11.63
N ALA A 186 7.68 -14.81 -10.53
CA ALA A 186 7.44 -15.57 -9.33
C ALA A 186 6.16 -16.41 -9.43
N ARG A 187 6.09 -17.49 -8.65
CA ARG A 187 4.86 -18.28 -8.47
C ARG A 187 4.00 -17.68 -7.36
N TRP A 188 2.73 -17.94 -7.44
CA TRP A 188 1.74 -17.58 -6.42
C TRP A 188 0.64 -18.65 -6.34
N ASN A 189 0.01 -18.76 -5.19
CA ASN A 189 -1.17 -19.60 -5.02
C ASN A 189 -2.23 -18.85 -4.23
N VAL A 190 -3.49 -19.18 -4.47
CA VAL A 190 -4.59 -18.77 -3.59
C VAL A 190 -4.48 -19.58 -2.30
N TYR A 191 -4.63 -18.90 -1.18
CA TYR A 191 -4.65 -19.50 0.15
C TYR A 191 -5.85 -18.95 0.95
N PRO A 192 -6.41 -19.73 1.91
CA PRO A 192 -7.67 -19.37 2.58
C PRO A 192 -7.63 -17.99 3.26
N GLU A 193 -6.54 -17.68 3.95
CA GLU A 193 -6.40 -16.48 4.77
C GLU A 193 -6.00 -15.21 3.97
N ARG A 194 -5.94 -15.26 2.62
CA ARG A 194 -5.44 -14.13 1.82
C ARG A 194 -6.22 -12.83 2.01
N LEU A 195 -7.52 -12.92 2.33
CA LEU A 195 -8.41 -11.77 2.53
C LEU A 195 -8.58 -11.38 4.01
N ASP A 196 -7.90 -12.08 4.91
CA ASP A 196 -7.96 -11.76 6.33
C ASP A 196 -7.28 -10.43 6.63
N CYS A 197 -7.82 -9.72 7.62
CA CYS A 197 -7.26 -8.47 8.09
C CYS A 197 -5.88 -8.67 8.72
N CYS A 198 -5.01 -7.67 8.61
CA CYS A 198 -3.72 -7.65 9.33
C CYS A 198 -3.84 -7.29 10.81
N GLY A 199 -5.02 -6.85 11.27
CA GLY A 199 -5.24 -6.42 12.64
C GLY A 199 -4.83 -4.97 12.95
N ALA A 200 -4.14 -4.27 12.06
CA ALA A 200 -3.59 -2.94 12.34
C ALA A 200 -4.64 -1.90 12.77
N GLY A 201 -5.86 -1.98 12.25
CA GLY A 201 -6.94 -1.03 12.59
C GLY A 201 -7.37 -1.04 14.06
N ILE A 202 -7.13 -2.14 14.78
CA ILE A 202 -7.47 -2.28 16.20
C ILE A 202 -6.22 -2.30 17.11
N ALA A 203 -5.04 -2.04 16.56
CA ALA A 203 -3.78 -2.16 17.31
C ALA A 203 -3.70 -1.23 18.53
N VAL A 204 -4.36 -0.08 18.51
CA VAL A 204 -4.40 0.88 19.63
C VAL A 204 -5.45 0.48 20.67
N SER A 205 -6.63 0.05 20.25
CA SER A 205 -7.76 -0.26 21.14
C SER A 205 -7.74 -1.69 21.69
N ALA A 206 -7.15 -2.64 20.95
CA ALA A 206 -7.11 -4.07 21.29
C ALA A 206 -5.80 -4.72 20.79
N GLY A 207 -4.66 -4.24 21.32
CA GLY A 207 -3.32 -4.61 20.84
C GLY A 207 -3.05 -6.11 20.83
N GLU A 208 -3.42 -6.84 21.87
CA GLU A 208 -3.26 -8.31 21.94
C GLU A 208 -4.08 -9.02 20.87
N SER A 209 -5.34 -8.63 20.67
CA SER A 209 -6.18 -9.19 19.59
C SER A 209 -5.62 -8.87 18.20
N SER A 210 -5.08 -7.67 18.02
CA SER A 210 -4.38 -7.27 16.79
C SER A 210 -3.21 -8.20 16.46
N LEU A 211 -2.34 -8.48 17.45
CA LEU A 211 -1.21 -9.39 17.30
C LEU A 211 -1.67 -10.84 17.03
N LYS A 212 -2.71 -11.32 17.69
CA LYS A 212 -3.28 -12.66 17.46
C LYS A 212 -3.79 -12.81 16.02
N ILE A 213 -4.48 -11.80 15.48
CA ILE A 213 -4.96 -11.80 14.09
C ILE A 213 -3.79 -11.91 13.11
N ALA A 214 -2.77 -11.07 13.28
CA ALA A 214 -1.58 -11.11 12.42
C ALA A 214 -0.83 -12.46 12.54
N GLY A 215 -0.66 -12.93 13.77
CA GLY A 215 0.03 -14.18 14.09
C GLY A 215 -0.64 -15.41 13.51
N ALA A 216 -1.98 -15.48 13.55
CA ALA A 216 -2.72 -16.60 12.97
C ALA A 216 -2.42 -16.76 11.46
N LYS A 217 -2.35 -15.64 10.71
CA LYS A 217 -1.98 -15.67 9.31
C LYS A 217 -0.52 -16.06 9.08
N LEU A 218 0.42 -15.48 9.83
CA LEU A 218 1.83 -15.79 9.69
C LEU A 218 2.14 -17.26 10.02
N GLN A 219 1.48 -17.86 11.04
CA GLN A 219 1.61 -19.27 11.35
C GLN A 219 1.14 -20.17 10.18
N LYS A 220 0.04 -19.81 9.52
CA LYS A 220 -0.45 -20.54 8.35
C LYS A 220 0.50 -20.44 7.16
N LEU A 221 1.03 -19.25 6.89
CA LEU A 221 1.98 -19.04 5.79
C LEU A 221 3.30 -19.78 6.01
N ARG A 222 3.80 -19.91 7.25
CA ARG A 222 5.00 -20.70 7.57
C ARG A 222 4.85 -22.19 7.25
N THR A 223 3.63 -22.74 7.36
CA THR A 223 3.36 -24.14 7.04
C THR A 223 2.95 -24.35 5.59
N ALA A 224 2.62 -23.29 4.88
CA ALA A 224 2.35 -23.29 3.45
C ALA A 224 3.66 -23.01 2.70
N ASP A 225 3.82 -23.61 1.54
CA ASP A 225 5.04 -23.53 0.73
C ASP A 225 5.17 -22.14 0.03
N PHE A 226 5.37 -21.07 0.83
CA PHE A 226 5.64 -19.71 0.38
C PHE A 226 7.00 -19.23 0.89
N ASP A 227 7.74 -18.53 0.04
CA ASP A 227 9.01 -17.88 0.40
C ASP A 227 8.81 -16.52 1.09
N GLY A 228 7.63 -15.90 0.95
CA GLY A 228 7.33 -14.63 1.61
C GLY A 228 5.92 -14.10 1.33
N LEU A 229 5.55 -13.07 2.08
CA LEU A 229 4.31 -12.31 1.96
C LEU A 229 4.56 -11.01 1.21
N VAL A 230 3.72 -10.69 0.24
CA VAL A 230 3.78 -9.43 -0.52
C VAL A 230 2.58 -8.55 -0.21
N THR A 231 2.85 -7.31 0.16
CA THR A 231 1.82 -6.30 0.40
C THR A 231 2.15 -4.97 -0.31
N THR A 232 1.17 -4.07 -0.38
CA THR A 232 1.32 -2.71 -0.90
C THR A 232 1.05 -1.65 0.17
N CYS A 233 0.79 -2.07 1.42
CA CYS A 233 0.29 -1.18 2.47
C CYS A 233 1.26 -1.10 3.65
N PRO A 234 1.77 0.11 4.03
CA PRO A 234 2.63 0.29 5.19
C PRO A 234 1.96 -0.11 6.51
N PHE A 235 0.63 0.01 6.61
CA PHE A 235 -0.12 -0.42 7.79
C PHE A 235 -0.09 -1.94 7.95
N CYS A 236 -0.23 -2.69 6.85
CA CYS A 236 -0.10 -4.15 6.85
C CYS A 236 1.36 -4.59 7.05
N MET A 237 2.30 -3.90 6.40
CA MET A 237 3.73 -4.16 6.55
C MET A 237 4.15 -4.05 8.02
N ARG A 238 3.76 -2.97 8.70
CA ARG A 238 4.03 -2.80 10.13
C ARG A 238 3.60 -4.01 10.97
N MET A 239 2.46 -4.61 10.66
CA MET A 239 1.96 -5.76 11.42
C MET A 239 2.69 -7.04 11.11
N TYR A 240 2.92 -7.33 9.83
CA TYR A 240 3.51 -8.60 9.41
C TYR A 240 5.03 -8.61 9.42
N ASP A 241 5.68 -7.47 9.20
CA ASP A 241 7.12 -7.34 9.22
C ASP A 241 7.65 -6.97 10.61
N ALA A 242 7.20 -5.83 11.17
CA ALA A 242 7.80 -5.25 12.36
C ALA A 242 7.25 -5.81 13.69
N ARG A 243 6.23 -6.67 13.70
CA ARG A 243 5.63 -7.19 14.93
C ARG A 243 5.84 -8.69 15.15
N GLN A 244 6.68 -9.35 14.36
CA GLN A 244 6.86 -10.79 14.46
C GLN A 244 7.42 -11.23 15.83
N GLU A 245 8.35 -10.48 16.40
CA GLU A 245 8.87 -10.74 17.74
C GLU A 245 7.76 -10.68 18.82
N ALA A 246 6.98 -9.61 18.82
CA ALA A 246 5.85 -9.44 19.75
C ALA A 246 4.76 -10.50 19.56
N ILE A 247 4.48 -10.88 18.30
CA ILE A 247 3.57 -11.97 17.99
C ILE A 247 4.10 -13.30 18.51
N GLY A 248 5.38 -13.56 18.31
CA GLY A 248 6.04 -14.77 18.79
C GLY A 248 6.00 -14.90 20.32
N ALA A 249 6.32 -13.81 21.03
CA ALA A 249 6.24 -13.75 22.48
C ALA A 249 4.81 -14.02 22.99
N LEU A 250 3.79 -13.45 22.33
CA LEU A 250 2.38 -13.63 22.70
C LEU A 250 1.89 -15.06 22.46
N LEU A 251 2.33 -15.69 21.39
CA LEU A 251 1.86 -17.03 20.97
C LEU A 251 2.72 -18.17 21.53
N GLY A 252 3.83 -17.87 22.20
CA GLY A 252 4.78 -18.85 22.67
C GLY A 252 5.44 -19.64 21.53
N ALA A 253 5.63 -19.01 20.37
CA ALA A 253 6.15 -19.64 19.17
C ALA A 253 7.10 -18.70 18.43
N GLU A 254 8.16 -19.23 17.84
CA GLU A 254 8.99 -18.43 16.94
C GLU A 254 8.20 -18.09 15.67
N ILE A 255 8.11 -16.81 15.34
CA ILE A 255 7.54 -16.30 14.10
C ILE A 255 8.65 -15.65 13.30
N SER A 256 8.96 -16.25 12.17
CA SER A 256 10.02 -15.82 11.27
C SER A 256 9.55 -16.07 9.85
N PHE A 257 9.04 -15.02 9.17
CA PHE A 257 8.47 -15.13 7.83
C PHE A 257 8.75 -13.85 7.02
N PRO A 258 9.40 -13.95 5.84
CA PRO A 258 9.77 -12.78 5.03
C PRO A 258 8.56 -12.00 4.55
N VAL A 259 8.62 -10.65 4.65
CA VAL A 259 7.56 -9.76 4.19
C VAL A 259 8.15 -8.65 3.32
N PHE A 260 7.51 -8.37 2.19
CA PHE A 260 7.99 -7.40 1.21
C PHE A 260 6.89 -6.45 0.75
N TYR A 261 7.27 -5.22 0.41
CA TYR A 261 6.46 -4.43 -0.50
C TYR A 261 6.61 -4.96 -1.93
N TYR A 262 5.52 -4.93 -2.70
CA TYR A 262 5.59 -5.28 -4.11
C TYR A 262 6.63 -4.44 -4.87
N THR A 263 6.74 -3.15 -4.55
CA THR A 263 7.71 -2.22 -5.14
C THR A 263 9.16 -2.59 -4.84
N GLN A 264 9.46 -3.20 -3.68
CA GLN A 264 10.79 -3.74 -3.38
C GLN A 264 11.14 -4.89 -4.31
N LEU A 265 10.24 -5.86 -4.46
CA LEU A 265 10.45 -7.01 -5.35
C LEU A 265 10.57 -6.57 -6.82
N LEU A 266 9.72 -5.66 -7.26
CA LEU A 266 9.80 -5.09 -8.62
C LEU A 266 11.14 -4.38 -8.83
N GLY A 267 11.60 -3.58 -7.87
CA GLY A 267 12.88 -2.91 -7.94
C GLY A 267 14.07 -3.87 -8.04
N LEU A 268 14.06 -4.95 -7.26
CA LEU A 268 15.06 -6.03 -7.38
C LEU A 268 15.07 -6.64 -8.78
N CYS A 269 13.90 -6.95 -9.33
CA CYS A 269 13.76 -7.49 -10.67
C CYS A 269 14.24 -6.51 -11.75
N MET A 270 14.14 -5.21 -11.52
CA MET A 270 14.66 -4.14 -12.40
C MET A 270 16.16 -3.87 -12.20
N GLY A 271 16.82 -4.61 -11.30
CA GLY A 271 18.26 -4.47 -11.03
C GLY A 271 18.63 -3.30 -10.11
N ALA A 272 17.68 -2.74 -9.36
CA ALA A 272 17.99 -1.74 -8.34
C ALA A 272 18.73 -2.37 -7.15
N ASP A 273 19.60 -1.58 -6.51
CA ASP A 273 20.31 -2.06 -5.34
C ASP A 273 19.39 -2.14 -4.10
N GLN A 274 19.75 -3.04 -3.17
CA GLN A 274 18.94 -3.33 -1.98
C GLN A 274 18.78 -2.12 -1.05
N ALA A 275 19.78 -1.26 -0.97
CA ALA A 275 19.74 -0.10 -0.08
C ALA A 275 18.76 0.96 -0.60
N SER A 276 18.76 1.23 -1.92
CA SER A 276 17.82 2.16 -2.55
C SER A 276 16.36 1.72 -2.46
N LEU A 277 16.13 0.41 -2.31
CA LEU A 277 14.80 -0.18 -2.10
C LEU A 277 14.40 -0.23 -0.62
N GLY A 278 15.27 0.18 0.29
CA GLY A 278 15.02 0.13 1.72
C GLY A 278 14.91 -1.30 2.28
N LEU A 279 15.48 -2.32 1.63
CA LEU A 279 15.40 -3.72 2.09
C LEU A 279 16.05 -3.95 3.46
N LYS A 280 17.06 -3.15 3.83
CA LYS A 280 17.66 -3.19 5.17
C LYS A 280 16.75 -2.67 6.29
N LEU A 281 15.64 -2.05 5.94
CA LEU A 281 14.63 -1.55 6.88
C LEU A 281 13.55 -2.60 7.19
N ASN A 282 13.51 -3.71 6.43
CA ASN A 282 12.64 -4.83 6.76
C ASN A 282 13.14 -5.49 8.05
N MET A 283 12.24 -5.74 8.98
CA MET A 283 12.55 -6.37 10.27
C MET A 283 12.38 -7.90 10.22
N SER A 284 11.61 -8.40 9.27
CA SER A 284 11.47 -9.82 8.99
C SER A 284 12.71 -10.36 8.25
N PRO A 285 13.01 -11.67 8.32
CA PRO A 285 14.23 -12.29 7.79
C PRO A 285 14.18 -12.43 6.26
N VAL A 286 14.51 -11.37 5.52
CA VAL A 286 14.47 -11.35 4.06
C VAL A 286 15.69 -11.96 3.37
N ASP A 287 16.79 -12.17 4.09
CA ASP A 287 18.11 -12.55 3.52
C ASP A 287 18.08 -13.87 2.76
N GLU A 288 17.38 -14.88 3.26
CA GLU A 288 17.27 -16.17 2.57
C GLU A 288 16.60 -16.05 1.20
N VAL A 289 15.53 -15.24 1.11
CA VAL A 289 14.85 -14.97 -0.16
C VAL A 289 15.77 -14.22 -1.12
N LEU A 290 16.53 -13.24 -0.62
CA LEU A 290 17.49 -12.49 -1.41
C LEU A 290 18.63 -13.38 -1.93
N GLN A 291 19.13 -14.31 -1.13
CA GLN A 291 20.13 -15.30 -1.55
C GLN A 291 19.58 -16.25 -2.64
N LYS A 292 18.36 -16.79 -2.45
CA LYS A 292 17.69 -17.62 -3.47
C LYS A 292 17.51 -16.84 -4.78
N PHE A 293 17.09 -15.57 -4.70
CA PHE A 293 16.93 -14.70 -5.86
C PHE A 293 18.26 -14.48 -6.60
N GLN A 294 19.36 -14.24 -5.87
CA GLN A 294 20.69 -14.07 -6.47
C GLN A 294 21.19 -15.35 -7.15
N ALA A 295 20.97 -16.51 -6.52
CA ALA A 295 21.41 -17.81 -7.06
C ALA A 295 20.67 -18.18 -8.37
N THR A 296 19.42 -17.74 -8.53
CA THR A 296 18.63 -18.02 -9.74
C THR A 296 19.04 -17.13 -10.92
N THR A 297 19.81 -16.08 -10.67
CA THR A 297 20.21 -15.06 -11.67
C THR A 297 21.72 -15.12 -12.00
N ALA A 298 22.47 -16.01 -11.39
CA ALA A 298 23.87 -16.33 -11.70
C ALA A 298 23.97 -17.46 -12.72
#